data_ced5023b1a441a533f148c3b424c1f96
#
_entry.id   ced5023b1a441a533f148c3b424c1f96
#
_cell.length_a   1.000
_cell.length_b   1.000
_cell.length_c   1.000
_cell.angle_alpha   90.00
_cell.angle_beta   90.00
_cell.angle_gamma   90.00
#
_symmetry.space_group_name_H-M   'P 1'
#
loop_
_entity.id
_entity.type
_entity.pdbx_description
1 polymer ?
#
loop_
_entity_poly.entity_id
_entity_poly.type
_entity_poly.pdbx_seq_one_letter_code
_entity_poly.pdbx_strand_id
1 'polypeptide(L)'
;MRYALGIEYDGSGFCGWQRQNHSPSVQSCVEKALSNVADHAVTVICAGRTDTGVHAYCQVVHFDSNSQRSDRQWMLGNNSNLPDTVRVLWIKQVDESFHARFTAHSRSYQYRIINRWVRPAIGFSHYGWCRHELDSDNMHKASQALLGKHDFSAFRSAGCSSQHAIRDVSAIGVARSGDIVTIEITAN
;
A
#
# COMPACT_ATOMS: atom_id res chain seq x y z
N MET A 1 23.56 -5.52 -7.16
CA MET A 1 22.49 -6.55 -7.21
C MET A 1 21.18 -5.87 -6.82
N ARG A 2 20.10 -6.16 -7.54
CA ARG A 2 18.76 -5.64 -7.25
C ARG A 2 17.95 -6.64 -6.44
N TYR A 3 17.24 -6.13 -5.44
CA TYR A 3 16.35 -6.91 -4.58
C TYR A 3 14.94 -6.31 -4.62
N ALA A 4 13.94 -7.19 -4.67
CA ALA A 4 12.54 -6.85 -4.46
C ALA A 4 12.08 -7.39 -3.11
N LEU A 5 11.20 -6.64 -2.43
CA LEU A 5 10.59 -7.08 -1.17
C LEU A 5 9.13 -6.65 -1.08
N GLY A 6 8.35 -7.48 -0.39
CA GLY A 6 6.98 -7.18 -0.01
C GLY A 6 6.93 -6.73 1.45
N ILE A 7 6.28 -5.60 1.69
CA ILE A 7 6.21 -4.98 3.01
C ILE A 7 4.76 -4.85 3.43
N GLU A 8 4.44 -5.36 4.61
CA GLU A 8 3.19 -5.11 5.32
C GLU A 8 3.37 -3.96 6.31
N TYR A 9 2.39 -3.07 6.41
CA TYR A 9 2.43 -2.04 7.43
C TYR A 9 1.05 -1.54 7.87
N ASP A 10 0.95 -1.23 9.16
CA ASP A 10 -0.10 -0.39 9.74
C ASP A 10 0.30 1.07 9.58
N GLY A 11 -0.41 1.79 8.72
CA GLY A 11 -0.14 3.19 8.39
C GLY A 11 -0.63 4.21 9.42
N SER A 12 -1.33 3.78 10.49
CA SER A 12 -1.99 4.69 11.45
C SER A 12 -1.03 5.69 12.11
N GLY A 13 0.22 5.28 12.33
CA GLY A 13 1.26 6.10 12.96
C GLY A 13 2.14 6.87 11.96
N PHE A 14 1.83 6.83 10.66
CA PHE A 14 2.66 7.41 9.61
C PHE A 14 1.94 8.50 8.82
N CYS A 15 2.71 9.50 8.38
CA CYS A 15 2.25 10.52 7.44
C CYS A 15 2.36 10.04 5.99
N GLY A 16 1.98 8.79 5.74
CA GLY A 16 2.04 8.10 4.48
C GLY A 16 3.37 7.39 4.19
N TRP A 17 3.47 6.89 2.96
CA TRP A 17 4.67 6.17 2.51
C TRP A 17 5.89 7.07 2.39
N GLN A 18 5.75 8.18 1.65
CA GLN A 18 6.88 9.00 1.20
C GLN A 18 7.64 9.65 2.35
N ARG A 19 8.98 9.53 2.32
CA ARG A 19 9.88 10.21 3.27
C ARG A 19 9.66 11.72 3.25
N GLN A 20 9.55 12.29 4.44
CA GLN A 20 9.39 13.72 4.72
C GLN A 20 10.39 14.14 5.80
N ASN A 21 10.77 15.41 5.80
CA ASN A 21 11.82 15.90 6.73
C ASN A 21 11.36 15.97 8.19
N HIS A 22 10.07 16.17 8.44
CA HIS A 22 9.54 16.46 9.77
C HIS A 22 8.43 15.51 10.24
N SER A 23 8.19 14.41 9.53
CA SER A 23 7.09 13.50 9.83
C SER A 23 7.50 12.04 9.65
N PRO A 24 7.01 11.13 10.51
CA PRO A 24 7.28 9.71 10.37
C PRO A 24 6.68 9.19 9.06
N SER A 25 7.46 8.40 8.32
CA SER A 25 7.03 7.77 7.08
C SER A 25 7.49 6.32 7.02
N VAL A 26 6.73 5.47 6.33
CA VAL A 26 7.08 4.06 6.18
C VAL A 26 8.40 3.92 5.42
N GLN A 27 8.62 4.71 4.36
CA GLN A 27 9.85 4.70 3.58
C GLN A 27 11.09 4.97 4.44
N SER A 28 11.05 5.94 5.34
CA SER A 28 12.20 6.28 6.19
C SER A 28 12.56 5.13 7.15
N CYS A 29 11.56 4.44 7.71
CA CYS A 29 11.78 3.27 8.57
C CYS A 29 12.41 2.11 7.79
N VAL A 30 11.89 1.83 6.59
CA VAL A 30 12.39 0.75 5.72
C VAL A 30 13.81 1.05 5.24
N GLU A 31 14.09 2.26 4.76
CA GLU A 31 15.43 2.66 4.32
C GLU A 31 16.45 2.58 5.45
N LYS A 32 16.08 3.00 6.66
CA LYS A 32 16.93 2.89 7.84
C LYS A 32 17.25 1.43 8.18
N ALA A 33 16.24 0.56 8.22
CA ALA A 33 16.41 -0.86 8.51
C ALA A 33 17.29 -1.55 7.46
N LEU A 34 17.02 -1.31 6.16
CA LEU A 34 17.82 -1.83 5.06
C LEU A 34 19.27 -1.33 5.13
N SER A 35 19.49 -0.06 5.41
CA SER A 35 20.84 0.51 5.52
C SER A 35 21.64 -0.11 6.66
N ASN A 36 21.00 -0.40 7.81
CA ASN A 36 21.65 -1.09 8.93
C ASN A 36 22.08 -2.51 8.54
N VAL A 37 21.25 -3.25 7.78
CA VAL A 37 21.57 -4.61 7.33
C VAL A 37 22.60 -4.61 6.20
N ALA A 38 22.53 -3.62 5.32
CA ALA A 38 23.44 -3.47 4.18
C ALA A 38 24.84 -2.99 4.59
N ASP A 39 24.97 -2.30 5.72
CA ASP A 39 26.17 -1.56 6.14
C ASP A 39 26.55 -0.42 5.17
N HIS A 40 25.53 0.13 4.50
CA HIS A 40 25.64 1.33 3.65
C HIS A 40 24.26 1.94 3.42
N ALA A 41 24.19 3.20 2.98
CA ALA A 41 22.94 3.87 2.68
C ALA A 41 22.16 3.18 1.56
N VAL A 42 20.90 2.86 1.83
CA VAL A 42 19.97 2.22 0.88
C VAL A 42 18.77 3.13 0.67
N THR A 43 18.36 3.29 -0.59
CA THR A 43 17.13 3.99 -0.97
C THR A 43 16.19 3.01 -1.66
N VAL A 44 14.89 3.08 -1.33
CA VAL A 44 13.88 2.21 -1.91
C VAL A 44 12.96 2.94 -2.89
N ILE A 45 12.52 2.22 -3.92
CA ILE A 45 11.49 2.66 -4.86
C ILE A 45 10.27 1.74 -4.69
N CYS A 46 9.10 2.32 -4.38
CA CYS A 46 7.85 1.58 -4.18
C CYS A 46 7.00 1.48 -5.45
N ALA A 47 6.14 0.46 -5.49
CA ALA A 47 5.15 0.26 -6.55
C ALA A 47 4.12 1.40 -6.60
N GLY A 48 3.66 1.86 -5.43
CA GLY A 48 2.72 2.97 -5.30
C GLY A 48 2.84 3.65 -3.95
N ARG A 49 2.78 4.98 -3.93
CA ARG A 49 2.73 5.73 -2.67
C ARG A 49 1.36 5.58 -2.05
N THR A 50 1.33 5.52 -0.73
CA THR A 50 0.09 5.56 0.07
C THR A 50 0.06 6.86 0.86
N ASP A 51 -1.14 7.38 1.06
CA ASP A 51 -1.38 8.60 1.83
C ASP A 51 -1.35 8.33 3.35
N THR A 52 -1.44 9.38 4.15
CA THR A 52 -1.46 9.33 5.61
C THR A 52 -2.53 8.37 6.11
N GLY A 53 -2.15 7.48 7.01
CA GLY A 53 -3.05 6.52 7.64
C GLY A 53 -3.41 5.30 6.78
N VAL A 54 -2.98 5.23 5.53
CA VAL A 54 -3.25 4.07 4.66
C VAL A 54 -2.32 2.91 5.02
N HIS A 55 -2.91 1.73 5.18
CA HIS A 55 -2.22 0.47 5.46
C HIS A 55 -1.84 -0.24 4.15
N ALA A 56 -0.96 -1.23 4.23
CA ALA A 56 -0.71 -2.15 3.12
C ALA A 56 -0.52 -3.58 3.63
N TYR A 57 -1.15 -4.53 2.96
CA TYR A 57 -0.89 -5.95 3.17
C TYR A 57 0.39 -6.42 2.47
N CYS A 58 0.74 -5.80 1.34
CA CYS A 58 1.96 -6.13 0.60
C CYS A 58 2.35 -4.98 -0.35
N GLN A 59 3.02 -3.97 0.15
CA GLN A 59 3.66 -2.95 -0.69
C GLN A 59 4.93 -3.52 -1.28
N VAL A 60 5.01 -3.61 -2.61
CA VAL A 60 6.23 -4.05 -3.29
C VAL A 60 7.18 -2.88 -3.47
N VAL A 61 8.44 -3.10 -3.08
CA VAL A 61 9.52 -2.14 -3.31
C VAL A 61 10.74 -2.84 -3.89
N HIS A 62 11.66 -2.07 -4.48
CA HIS A 62 12.98 -2.57 -4.83
C HIS A 62 14.08 -1.62 -4.36
N PHE A 63 15.27 -2.16 -4.21
CA PHE A 63 16.50 -1.43 -3.90
C PHE A 63 17.71 -2.12 -4.51
N ASP A 64 18.79 -1.38 -4.65
CA ASP A 64 20.09 -1.90 -5.08
C ASP A 64 21.07 -1.95 -3.91
N SER A 65 21.85 -3.03 -3.79
CA SER A 65 22.87 -3.18 -2.77
C SER A 65 24.04 -4.04 -3.25
N ASN A 66 25.23 -3.74 -2.74
CA ASN A 66 26.45 -4.54 -2.95
C ASN A 66 26.63 -5.61 -1.88
N SER A 67 25.87 -5.54 -0.79
CA SER A 67 26.03 -6.45 0.35
C SER A 67 25.54 -7.85 0.00
N GLN A 68 26.42 -8.83 0.23
CA GLN A 68 26.09 -10.24 0.06
C GLN A 68 25.40 -10.75 1.33
N ARG A 69 24.10 -10.89 1.27
CA ARG A 69 23.25 -11.45 2.32
C ARG A 69 22.28 -12.44 1.69
N SER A 70 22.01 -13.55 2.35
CA SER A 70 20.92 -14.44 1.95
C SER A 70 19.56 -13.76 2.19
N ASP A 71 18.52 -14.22 1.48
CA ASP A 71 17.15 -13.72 1.65
C ASP A 71 16.70 -13.78 3.12
N ARG A 72 17.08 -14.85 3.82
CA ARG A 72 16.80 -15.01 5.25
C ARG A 72 17.51 -13.96 6.11
N GLN A 73 18.78 -13.66 5.84
CA GLN A 73 19.53 -12.63 6.58
C GLN A 73 18.95 -11.24 6.34
N TRP A 74 18.61 -10.92 5.10
CA TRP A 74 17.91 -9.68 4.76
C TRP A 74 16.59 -9.59 5.53
N MET A 75 15.73 -10.62 5.46
CA MET A 75 14.40 -10.61 6.07
C MET A 75 14.47 -10.47 7.60
N LEU A 76 15.28 -11.32 8.28
CA LEU A 76 15.39 -11.30 9.74
C LEU A 76 16.05 -10.01 10.23
N GLY A 77 17.13 -9.58 9.58
CA GLY A 77 17.84 -8.36 9.93
C GLY A 77 16.95 -7.11 9.79
N ASN A 78 16.18 -7.02 8.70
CA ASN A 78 15.24 -5.92 8.54
C ASN A 78 14.14 -5.95 9.61
N ASN A 79 13.51 -7.09 9.84
CA ASN A 79 12.43 -7.21 10.82
C ASN A 79 12.87 -6.95 12.27
N SER A 80 14.16 -7.14 12.58
CA SER A 80 14.74 -6.77 13.88
C SER A 80 14.99 -5.26 14.04
N ASN A 81 15.09 -4.53 12.93
CA ASN A 81 15.33 -3.09 12.92
C ASN A 81 14.06 -2.26 12.64
N LEU A 82 12.97 -2.90 12.23
CA LEU A 82 11.69 -2.26 11.91
C LEU A 82 10.81 -2.12 13.17
N PRO A 83 9.98 -1.08 13.26
CA PRO A 83 8.97 -0.99 14.31
C PRO A 83 7.92 -2.10 14.14
N ASP A 84 7.18 -2.44 15.21
CA ASP A 84 6.17 -3.51 15.20
C ASP A 84 5.07 -3.32 14.15
N THR A 85 4.85 -2.10 13.72
CA THR A 85 3.85 -1.72 12.71
C THR A 85 4.33 -1.89 11.26
N VAL A 86 5.57 -2.34 11.02
CA VAL A 86 6.12 -2.56 9.67
C VAL A 86 6.87 -3.89 9.63
N ARG A 87 6.57 -4.73 8.65
CA ARG A 87 7.22 -6.05 8.46
C ARG A 87 7.58 -6.31 7.02
N VAL A 88 8.77 -6.84 6.79
CA VAL A 88 9.16 -7.46 5.53
C VAL A 88 8.61 -8.88 5.51
N LEU A 89 7.72 -9.16 4.57
CA LEU A 89 7.08 -10.47 4.40
C LEU A 89 7.95 -11.43 3.59
N TRP A 90 8.61 -10.91 2.58
CA TRP A 90 9.51 -11.64 1.70
C TRP A 90 10.53 -10.68 1.06
N ILE A 91 11.66 -11.24 0.65
CA ILE A 91 12.69 -10.56 -0.13
C ILE A 91 13.26 -11.55 -1.15
N LYS A 92 13.59 -11.06 -2.33
CA LYS A 92 14.22 -11.86 -3.40
C LYS A 92 15.18 -11.00 -4.21
N GLN A 93 16.28 -11.58 -4.61
CA GLN A 93 17.10 -11.01 -5.67
C GLN A 93 16.34 -11.11 -6.99
N VAL A 94 16.35 -10.04 -7.77
CA VAL A 94 15.65 -9.93 -9.05
C VAL A 94 16.59 -9.40 -10.12
N ASP A 95 16.17 -9.53 -11.38
CA ASP A 95 16.88 -8.95 -12.52
C ASP A 95 16.92 -7.42 -12.44
N GLU A 96 17.97 -6.80 -12.99
CA GLU A 96 18.15 -5.34 -12.97
C GLU A 96 17.07 -4.60 -13.78
N SER A 97 16.38 -5.27 -14.69
CA SER A 97 15.22 -4.72 -15.41
C SER A 97 13.97 -4.59 -14.56
N PHE A 98 13.91 -5.29 -13.41
CA PHE A 98 12.77 -5.16 -12.49
C PHE A 98 12.69 -3.75 -11.93
N HIS A 99 11.50 -3.14 -12.00
CA HIS A 99 11.24 -1.83 -11.40
C HIS A 99 9.87 -1.81 -10.72
N ALA A 100 9.82 -1.78 -9.38
CA ALA A 100 8.59 -1.91 -8.60
C ALA A 100 7.45 -1.01 -9.08
N ARG A 101 7.75 0.22 -9.53
CA ARG A 101 6.75 1.17 -10.01
C ARG A 101 6.36 0.96 -11.48
N PHE A 102 7.33 0.75 -12.36
CA PHE A 102 7.09 0.80 -13.81
C PHE A 102 6.77 -0.57 -14.42
N THR A 103 7.21 -1.66 -13.77
CA THR A 103 6.87 -3.02 -14.18
C THR A 103 5.66 -3.60 -13.43
N ALA A 104 5.02 -2.81 -12.56
CA ALA A 104 3.77 -3.22 -11.93
C ALA A 104 2.64 -3.26 -12.97
N HIS A 105 1.96 -4.40 -13.08
CA HIS A 105 0.85 -4.59 -14.00
C HIS A 105 -0.47 -4.09 -13.42
N SER A 106 -0.66 -4.26 -12.10
CA SER A 106 -1.87 -3.84 -11.41
C SER A 106 -1.60 -3.52 -9.94
N ARG A 107 -2.54 -2.81 -9.33
CA ARG A 107 -2.61 -2.55 -7.89
C ARG A 107 -4.02 -2.81 -7.42
N SER A 108 -4.15 -3.51 -6.30
CA SER A 108 -5.44 -3.77 -5.68
C SER A 108 -5.57 -2.98 -4.39
N TYR A 109 -6.71 -2.40 -4.18
CA TYR A 109 -7.05 -1.63 -2.99
C TYR A 109 -8.32 -2.16 -2.36
N GLN A 110 -8.36 -2.12 -1.03
CA GLN A 110 -9.53 -2.48 -0.25
C GLN A 110 -9.90 -1.31 0.65
N TYR A 111 -11.13 -0.83 0.55
CA TYR A 111 -11.70 0.15 1.46
C TYR A 111 -12.79 -0.50 2.30
N ARG A 112 -12.64 -0.46 3.62
CA ARG A 112 -13.53 -1.14 4.57
C ARG A 112 -14.28 -0.11 5.40
N ILE A 113 -15.60 -0.26 5.48
CA ILE A 113 -16.49 0.65 6.20
C ILE A 113 -17.22 -0.14 7.27
N ILE A 114 -17.12 0.30 8.53
CA ILE A 114 -18.06 -0.14 9.56
C ILE A 114 -19.34 0.65 9.42
N ASN A 115 -20.41 -0.05 9.04
CA ASN A 115 -21.72 0.51 8.77
C ASN A 115 -22.70 0.13 9.89
N ARG A 116 -22.73 0.93 10.92
CA ARG A 116 -23.62 0.82 12.05
C ARG A 116 -23.79 2.17 12.77
N TRP A 117 -24.81 2.26 13.62
CA TRP A 117 -25.13 3.51 14.33
C TRP A 117 -23.97 4.01 15.20
N VAL A 118 -23.32 3.12 15.97
CA VAL A 118 -22.24 3.49 16.90
C VAL A 118 -20.88 3.30 16.25
N ARG A 119 -20.02 4.33 16.34
CA ARG A 119 -18.64 4.26 15.86
C ARG A 119 -17.85 3.18 16.62
N PRO A 120 -16.99 2.39 15.93
CA PRO A 120 -16.18 1.38 16.59
C PRO A 120 -15.10 2.02 17.48
N ALA A 121 -14.84 1.41 18.63
CA ALA A 121 -13.69 1.74 19.47
C ALA A 121 -12.47 0.86 19.13
N ILE A 122 -12.72 -0.42 18.81
CA ILE A 122 -11.66 -1.38 18.46
C ILE A 122 -11.44 -1.36 16.97
N GLY A 123 -10.16 -1.24 16.55
CA GLY A 123 -9.77 -1.25 15.13
C GLY A 123 -10.23 -0.03 14.33
N PHE A 124 -10.60 1.07 14.98
CA PHE A 124 -11.17 2.26 14.33
C PHE A 124 -10.25 2.86 13.27
N SER A 125 -8.94 2.65 13.38
CA SER A 125 -7.95 3.14 12.41
C SER A 125 -7.94 2.35 11.10
N HIS A 126 -8.51 1.13 11.09
CA HIS A 126 -8.53 0.24 9.93
C HIS A 126 -9.82 0.33 9.11
N TYR A 127 -10.77 1.18 9.52
CA TYR A 127 -12.08 1.27 8.90
C TYR A 127 -12.54 2.72 8.75
N GLY A 128 -13.18 3.02 7.63
CA GLY A 128 -14.12 4.11 7.57
C GLY A 128 -15.35 3.81 8.45
N TRP A 129 -16.12 4.82 8.80
CA TRP A 129 -17.36 4.64 9.54
C TRP A 129 -18.50 5.42 8.88
N CYS A 130 -19.62 4.74 8.71
CA CYS A 130 -20.85 5.32 8.22
C CYS A 130 -22.02 4.87 9.12
N ARG A 131 -22.75 5.83 9.71
CA ARG A 131 -23.91 5.54 10.56
C ARG A 131 -25.19 5.25 9.76
N HIS A 132 -25.29 5.84 8.55
CA HIS A 132 -26.44 5.64 7.68
C HIS A 132 -26.33 4.31 6.98
N GLU A 133 -27.43 3.60 6.87
CA GLU A 133 -27.45 2.31 6.20
C GLU A 133 -26.95 2.44 4.75
N LEU A 134 -26.05 1.58 4.37
CA LEU A 134 -25.49 1.47 3.03
C LEU A 134 -26.10 0.26 2.34
N ASP A 135 -26.64 0.45 1.16
CA ASP A 135 -27.11 -0.63 0.31
C ASP A 135 -25.94 -1.17 -0.52
N SER A 136 -25.31 -2.23 -0.01
CA SER A 136 -24.13 -2.84 -0.64
C SER A 136 -24.42 -3.42 -2.02
N ASP A 137 -25.65 -3.87 -2.30
CA ASP A 137 -26.03 -4.44 -3.59
C ASP A 137 -26.15 -3.34 -4.65
N ASN A 138 -26.79 -2.24 -4.30
CA ASN A 138 -26.85 -1.07 -5.19
C ASN A 138 -25.47 -0.41 -5.37
N MET A 139 -24.65 -0.36 -4.32
CA MET A 139 -23.26 0.08 -4.44
C MET A 139 -22.47 -0.82 -5.41
N HIS A 140 -22.64 -2.15 -5.31
CA HIS A 140 -22.00 -3.09 -6.21
C HIS A 140 -22.46 -2.87 -7.66
N LYS A 141 -23.77 -2.79 -7.90
CA LYS A 141 -24.34 -2.54 -9.24
C LYS A 141 -23.80 -1.23 -9.83
N ALA A 142 -23.81 -0.14 -9.06
CA ALA A 142 -23.31 1.16 -9.50
C ALA A 142 -21.81 1.13 -9.81
N SER A 143 -21.02 0.40 -9.01
CA SER A 143 -19.57 0.32 -9.20
C SER A 143 -19.18 -0.36 -10.53
N GLN A 144 -20.03 -1.22 -11.10
CA GLN A 144 -19.74 -1.89 -12.37
C GLN A 144 -19.57 -0.91 -13.55
N ALA A 145 -20.12 0.30 -13.44
CA ALA A 145 -19.92 1.36 -14.44
C ALA A 145 -18.47 1.88 -14.48
N LEU A 146 -17.64 1.55 -13.48
CA LEU A 146 -16.22 1.93 -13.41
C LEU A 146 -15.29 0.88 -14.05
N LEU A 147 -15.81 -0.29 -14.45
CA LEU A 147 -15.00 -1.31 -15.12
C LEU A 147 -14.51 -0.83 -16.48
N GLY A 148 -13.28 -1.22 -16.83
CA GLY A 148 -12.63 -0.84 -18.08
C GLY A 148 -11.88 0.48 -17.97
N LYS A 149 -11.62 1.10 -19.11
CA LYS A 149 -10.75 2.27 -19.26
C LYS A 149 -11.54 3.57 -19.15
N HIS A 150 -11.28 4.34 -18.10
CA HIS A 150 -11.96 5.62 -17.83
C HIS A 150 -10.96 6.71 -17.47
N ASP A 151 -11.41 7.96 -17.66
CA ASP A 151 -10.71 9.15 -17.17
C ASP A 151 -11.15 9.47 -15.73
N PHE A 152 -10.22 9.33 -14.80
CA PHE A 152 -10.42 9.63 -13.38
C PHE A 152 -9.90 11.03 -12.98
N SER A 153 -9.82 11.97 -13.91
CA SER A 153 -9.34 13.34 -13.63
C SER A 153 -10.09 14.01 -12.48
N ALA A 154 -11.40 13.78 -12.37
CA ALA A 154 -12.24 14.32 -11.29
C ALA A 154 -11.89 13.80 -9.88
N PHE A 155 -11.17 12.66 -9.80
CA PHE A 155 -10.73 12.04 -8.54
C PHE A 155 -9.28 12.37 -8.18
N ARG A 156 -8.58 13.17 -8.97
CA ARG A 156 -7.19 13.52 -8.71
C ARG A 156 -7.07 14.57 -7.62
N SER A 157 -6.18 14.31 -6.64
CA SER A 157 -5.76 15.35 -5.70
C SER A 157 -4.80 16.36 -6.37
N ALA A 158 -4.73 17.59 -5.84
CA ALA A 158 -3.88 18.66 -6.34
C ALA A 158 -2.37 18.30 -6.37
N GLY A 159 -1.92 17.34 -5.54
CA GLY A 159 -0.53 16.85 -5.47
C GLY A 159 -0.25 15.56 -6.23
N CYS A 160 -1.15 15.11 -7.10
CA CYS A 160 -1.00 13.85 -7.81
C CYS A 160 0.19 13.85 -8.78
N SER A 161 1.20 13.00 -8.55
CA SER A 161 2.40 12.87 -9.39
C SER A 161 2.21 11.98 -10.63
N SER A 162 0.99 11.47 -10.89
CA SER A 162 0.70 10.68 -12.08
C SER A 162 0.56 11.58 -13.31
N GLN A 163 1.22 11.23 -14.41
CA GLN A 163 1.14 12.00 -15.66
C GLN A 163 -0.23 11.91 -16.33
N HIS A 164 -0.93 10.77 -16.17
CA HIS A 164 -2.23 10.51 -16.81
C HIS A 164 -3.27 10.13 -15.77
N ALA A 165 -4.51 10.62 -15.97
CA ALA A 165 -5.67 10.28 -15.15
C ALA A 165 -6.42 9.03 -15.63
N ILE A 166 -6.09 8.54 -16.82
CA ILE A 166 -6.73 7.36 -17.40
C ILE A 166 -6.24 6.11 -16.67
N ARG A 167 -7.21 5.30 -16.21
CA ARG A 167 -6.96 4.00 -15.58
C ARG A 167 -7.84 2.94 -16.21
N ASP A 168 -7.31 1.73 -16.25
CA ASP A 168 -8.06 0.55 -16.65
C ASP A 168 -8.39 -0.27 -15.40
N VAL A 169 -9.66 -0.26 -15.00
CA VAL A 169 -10.15 -0.99 -13.84
C VAL A 169 -10.50 -2.40 -14.28
N SER A 170 -9.69 -3.36 -13.88
CA SER A 170 -9.87 -4.78 -14.25
C SER A 170 -10.87 -5.51 -13.35
N ALA A 171 -11.03 -5.06 -12.12
CA ALA A 171 -12.00 -5.63 -11.18
C ALA A 171 -12.46 -4.57 -10.17
N ILE A 172 -13.75 -4.62 -9.84
CA ILE A 172 -14.33 -3.85 -8.74
C ILE A 172 -15.49 -4.63 -8.14
N GLY A 173 -15.57 -4.64 -6.81
CA GLY A 173 -16.63 -5.34 -6.10
C GLY A 173 -16.96 -4.63 -4.79
N VAL A 174 -18.22 -4.79 -4.37
CA VAL A 174 -18.69 -4.37 -3.05
C VAL A 174 -19.38 -5.55 -2.41
N ALA A 175 -19.04 -5.83 -1.16
CA ALA A 175 -19.64 -6.94 -0.39
C ALA A 175 -19.90 -6.50 1.05
N ARG A 176 -20.95 -7.04 1.67
CA ARG A 176 -21.27 -6.86 3.08
C ARG A 176 -21.05 -8.14 3.85
N SER A 177 -20.40 -8.04 5.00
CA SER A 177 -20.31 -9.10 6.00
C SER A 177 -20.61 -8.52 7.38
N GLY A 178 -21.81 -8.78 7.89
CA GLY A 178 -22.28 -8.14 9.12
C GLY A 178 -22.30 -6.62 9.03
N ASP A 179 -21.63 -5.96 9.97
CA ASP A 179 -21.49 -4.50 10.00
C ASP A 179 -20.44 -3.96 9.01
N ILE A 180 -19.68 -4.82 8.33
CA ILE A 180 -18.58 -4.39 7.47
C ILE A 180 -19.03 -4.41 6.01
N VAL A 181 -18.91 -3.26 5.34
CA VAL A 181 -18.98 -3.12 3.88
C VAL A 181 -17.55 -2.97 3.35
N THR A 182 -17.17 -3.84 2.43
CA THR A 182 -15.85 -3.86 1.80
C THR A 182 -16.00 -3.50 0.33
N ILE A 183 -15.20 -2.54 -0.13
CA ILE A 183 -15.06 -2.17 -1.54
C ILE A 183 -13.66 -2.60 -1.96
N GLU A 184 -13.57 -3.42 -2.99
CA GLU A 184 -12.31 -3.85 -3.59
C GLU A 184 -12.20 -3.33 -5.00
N ILE A 185 -11.03 -2.82 -5.38
CA ILE A 185 -10.75 -2.33 -6.73
C ILE A 185 -9.35 -2.75 -7.16
N THR A 186 -9.23 -3.21 -8.40
CA THR A 186 -7.95 -3.52 -9.04
C THR A 186 -7.84 -2.74 -10.35
N ALA A 187 -6.75 -2.00 -10.51
CA ALA A 187 -6.48 -1.21 -11.70
C ALA A 187 -4.97 -1.18 -12.01
N ASN A 188 -4.62 -0.73 -13.23
CA ASN A 188 -3.22 -0.52 -13.65
C ASN A 188 -2.54 0.70 -12.98
#